data_180e1d4203d770f72bf060cf3284e785
#
_entry.id   180e1d4203d770f72bf060cf3284e785
#
_cell.length_a   1.000
_cell.length_b   1.000
_cell.length_c   1.000
_cell.angle_alpha   90.00
_cell.angle_beta   90.00
_cell.angle_gamma   90.00
#
_symmetry.space_group_name_H-M   'P 1'
#
loop_
_entity.id
_entity.type
_entity.pdbx_description
1 polymer ?
#
loop_
_entity_poly.entity_id
_entity_poly.type
_entity_poly.pdbx_seq_one_letter_code
_entity_poly.pdbx_strand_id
1 'polypeptide(L)'
;IYDKEEFAKAMAWTEKYCKKNEGKDFNVPAKTKTREQKDEDWEFIVKMTLIMRDLIQGNPKLREMGFKEEALGHNAIAAGFQGQRQWTDFYPNGDYSEALLNTSFDWNGIREAYVVATENDACNGVAMLFGHLLTNRAQIFSDVRTYWSPEAVKRVTGKELTGLAANGIIHLINSGATTLDGTGQQTNAQGEPVMKPHWEISEAEMEKCLEATTWYPANRDYFRGGGFSSNFLSKGGMPVTMTRLNLVKGLGPVLQIAEGWTVEIDPEVHKLLDERTDRTWPTTWFVPRLCDKPAFEDVYS
;
A
#
# COMPACT_ATOMS: atom_id res chain seq x y z
N ILE A 1 -2.73 -10.51 22.54
CA ILE A 1 -3.40 -9.61 23.51
C ILE A 1 -3.87 -8.40 22.71
N TYR A 2 -5.09 -7.95 22.87
CA TYR A 2 -5.68 -6.79 22.21
C TYR A 2 -6.91 -6.31 22.98
N ASP A 3 -7.28 -5.04 22.82
CA ASP A 3 -8.51 -4.47 23.38
C ASP A 3 -9.73 -4.99 22.60
N LYS A 4 -10.65 -5.68 23.29
CA LYS A 4 -11.85 -6.28 22.66
C LYS A 4 -12.90 -5.24 22.25
N GLU A 5 -13.00 -4.12 22.96
CA GLU A 5 -13.94 -3.04 22.63
C GLU A 5 -13.47 -2.35 21.34
N GLU A 6 -12.18 -2.03 21.27
CA GLU A 6 -11.60 -1.47 20.05
C GLU A 6 -11.64 -2.45 18.88
N PHE A 7 -11.40 -3.73 19.13
CA PHE A 7 -11.56 -4.75 18.09
C PHE A 7 -12.97 -4.76 17.50
N ALA A 8 -14.01 -4.70 18.35
CA ALA A 8 -15.38 -4.65 17.87
C ALA A 8 -15.64 -3.39 17.02
N LYS A 9 -15.10 -2.23 17.41
CA LYS A 9 -15.16 -0.99 16.63
C LYS A 9 -14.45 -1.12 15.28
N ALA A 10 -13.23 -1.66 15.28
CA ALA A 10 -12.43 -1.89 14.08
C ALA A 10 -13.12 -2.88 13.12
N MET A 11 -13.71 -3.96 13.63
CA MET A 11 -14.49 -4.91 12.83
C MET A 11 -15.72 -4.26 12.19
N ALA A 12 -16.49 -3.48 12.95
CA ALA A 12 -17.67 -2.79 12.41
C ALA A 12 -17.28 -1.79 11.29
N TRP A 13 -16.16 -1.09 11.46
CA TRP A 13 -15.61 -0.20 10.43
C TRP A 13 -15.14 -1.00 9.20
N THR A 14 -14.42 -2.11 9.42
CA THR A 14 -13.95 -3.01 8.36
C THR A 14 -15.12 -3.59 7.56
N GLU A 15 -16.20 -3.99 8.23
CA GLU A 15 -17.42 -4.45 7.57
C GLU A 15 -18.03 -3.36 6.67
N LYS A 16 -18.11 -2.14 7.19
CA LYS A 16 -18.71 -1.01 6.48
C LYS A 16 -17.92 -0.60 5.23
N TYR A 17 -16.59 -0.58 5.31
CA TYR A 17 -15.75 0.03 4.29
C TYR A 17 -14.89 -0.95 3.50
N CYS A 18 -14.45 -2.05 4.10
CA CYS A 18 -13.54 -3.00 3.44
C CYS A 18 -14.29 -4.22 2.90
N LYS A 19 -15.02 -4.94 3.73
CA LYS A 19 -15.80 -6.13 3.30
C LYS A 19 -16.91 -5.79 2.31
N LYS A 20 -17.50 -4.60 2.41
CA LYS A 20 -18.47 -4.11 1.40
C LYS A 20 -17.85 -3.99 0.00
N ASN A 21 -16.55 -3.70 -0.06
CA ASN A 21 -15.77 -3.56 -1.28
C ASN A 21 -14.89 -4.80 -1.55
N GLU A 22 -15.31 -5.98 -1.06
CA GLU A 22 -14.63 -7.25 -1.35
C GLU A 22 -14.75 -7.57 -2.83
N GLY A 23 -13.61 -7.80 -3.47
CA GLY A 23 -13.51 -8.14 -4.88
C GLY A 23 -13.71 -9.64 -5.14
N LYS A 24 -13.72 -9.98 -6.42
CA LYS A 24 -13.82 -11.37 -6.89
C LYS A 24 -12.62 -12.18 -6.41
N ASP A 25 -12.87 -13.39 -5.91
CA ASP A 25 -11.81 -14.36 -5.64
C ASP A 25 -11.26 -14.92 -6.96
N PHE A 26 -9.97 -14.69 -7.20
CA PHE A 26 -9.25 -15.16 -8.39
C PHE A 26 -8.53 -16.50 -8.16
N ASN A 27 -8.58 -17.04 -6.95
CA ASN A 27 -8.01 -18.34 -6.67
C ASN A 27 -8.74 -19.45 -7.44
N VAL A 28 -7.99 -20.47 -7.85
CA VAL A 28 -8.60 -21.67 -8.43
C VAL A 28 -9.52 -22.36 -7.40
N PRO A 29 -10.57 -23.09 -7.83
CA PRO A 29 -11.57 -23.66 -6.92
C PRO A 29 -10.98 -24.47 -5.75
N ALA A 30 -9.90 -25.21 -6.00
CA ALA A 30 -9.22 -26.01 -4.96
C ALA A 30 -8.51 -25.16 -3.88
N LYS A 31 -8.31 -23.87 -4.12
CA LYS A 31 -7.65 -22.91 -3.22
C LYS A 31 -8.60 -21.83 -2.70
N THR A 32 -9.82 -21.76 -3.22
CA THR A 32 -10.84 -20.79 -2.77
C THR A 32 -11.28 -21.15 -1.35
N LYS A 33 -11.25 -20.16 -0.45
CA LYS A 33 -11.77 -20.27 0.91
C LYS A 33 -13.30 -20.15 0.93
N THR A 34 -13.95 -20.84 1.86
CA THR A 34 -15.38 -20.65 2.14
C THR A 34 -15.64 -19.25 2.71
N ARG A 35 -16.92 -18.84 2.80
CA ARG A 35 -17.25 -17.55 3.41
C ARG A 35 -16.80 -17.50 4.87
N GLU A 36 -17.04 -18.55 5.62
CA GLU A 36 -16.65 -18.67 7.02
C GLU A 36 -15.12 -18.52 7.19
N GLN A 37 -14.33 -19.19 6.35
CA GLN A 37 -12.87 -19.08 6.38
C GLN A 37 -12.39 -17.66 6.00
N LYS A 38 -13.08 -16.97 5.10
CA LYS A 38 -12.78 -15.59 4.76
C LYS A 38 -13.15 -14.63 5.91
N ASP A 39 -14.23 -14.92 6.63
CA ASP A 39 -14.61 -14.15 7.81
C ASP A 39 -13.59 -14.34 8.97
N GLU A 40 -13.08 -15.57 9.15
CA GLU A 40 -11.96 -15.84 10.05
C GLU A 40 -10.68 -15.07 9.65
N ASP A 41 -10.38 -14.98 8.35
CA ASP A 41 -9.27 -14.17 7.85
C ASP A 41 -9.46 -12.69 8.19
N TRP A 42 -10.66 -12.13 7.99
CA TRP A 42 -10.97 -10.74 8.36
C TRP A 42 -10.75 -10.48 9.86
N GLU A 43 -11.26 -11.37 10.70
CA GLU A 43 -11.03 -11.27 12.16
C GLU A 43 -9.54 -11.31 12.50
N PHE A 44 -8.80 -12.22 11.87
CA PHE A 44 -7.38 -12.39 12.12
C PHE A 44 -6.59 -11.13 11.75
N ILE A 45 -6.77 -10.60 10.52
CA ILE A 45 -6.00 -9.43 10.04
C ILE A 45 -6.34 -8.15 10.80
N VAL A 46 -7.59 -7.97 11.24
CA VAL A 46 -7.96 -6.84 12.11
C VAL A 46 -7.30 -6.97 13.49
N LYS A 47 -7.31 -8.16 14.11
CA LYS A 47 -6.59 -8.41 15.38
C LYS A 47 -5.10 -8.12 15.24
N MET A 48 -4.50 -8.56 14.14
CA MET A 48 -3.10 -8.35 13.83
C MET A 48 -2.76 -6.86 13.70
N THR A 49 -3.64 -6.09 13.04
CA THR A 49 -3.47 -4.63 12.89
C THR A 49 -3.46 -3.92 14.24
N LEU A 50 -4.39 -4.27 15.14
CA LEU A 50 -4.42 -3.73 16.50
C LEU A 50 -3.14 -4.07 17.27
N ILE A 51 -2.73 -5.34 17.23
CA ILE A 51 -1.52 -5.80 17.93
C ILE A 51 -0.28 -5.10 17.39
N MET A 52 -0.14 -4.98 16.07
CA MET A 52 1.00 -4.31 15.46
C MET A 52 1.05 -2.82 15.83
N ARG A 53 -0.09 -2.12 15.78
CA ARG A 53 -0.18 -0.73 16.25
C ARG A 53 0.22 -0.59 17.71
N ASP A 54 -0.29 -1.47 18.58
CA ASP A 54 -0.01 -1.43 20.01
C ASP A 54 1.47 -1.75 20.30
N LEU A 55 2.10 -2.62 19.52
CA LEU A 55 3.55 -2.84 19.58
C LEU A 55 4.34 -1.58 19.17
N ILE A 56 3.88 -0.83 18.20
CA ILE A 56 4.54 0.42 17.75
C ILE A 56 4.46 1.49 18.84
N GLN A 57 3.25 1.85 19.27
CA GLN A 57 3.01 3.06 20.09
C GLN A 57 2.65 2.79 21.55
N GLY A 58 2.31 1.54 21.90
CA GLY A 58 1.71 1.20 23.17
C GLY A 58 0.19 1.41 23.20
N ASN A 59 -0.44 0.87 24.24
CA ASN A 59 -1.88 1.02 24.49
C ASN A 59 -2.17 1.01 25.99
N PRO A 60 -2.51 2.15 26.61
CA PRO A 60 -2.80 2.24 28.05
C PRO A 60 -3.92 1.30 28.52
N LYS A 61 -4.86 0.95 27.63
CA LYS A 61 -5.97 0.02 27.93
C LYS A 61 -5.47 -1.38 28.30
N LEU A 62 -4.37 -1.83 27.69
CA LEU A 62 -3.76 -3.11 28.03
C LEU A 62 -3.25 -3.12 29.49
N ARG A 63 -2.80 -1.98 30.02
CA ARG A 63 -2.40 -1.86 31.44
C ARG A 63 -3.60 -2.07 32.38
N GLU A 64 -4.75 -1.49 32.04
CA GLU A 64 -6.00 -1.69 32.79
C GLU A 64 -6.44 -3.16 32.79
N MET A 65 -6.15 -3.88 31.71
CA MET A 65 -6.40 -5.32 31.56
C MET A 65 -5.36 -6.20 32.29
N GLY A 66 -4.33 -5.61 32.90
CA GLY A 66 -3.27 -6.33 33.64
C GLY A 66 -1.98 -6.57 32.86
N PHE A 67 -1.91 -6.18 31.59
CA PHE A 67 -0.75 -6.35 30.69
C PHE A 67 0.13 -5.09 30.70
N LYS A 68 0.94 -4.93 31.75
CA LYS A 68 1.68 -3.69 32.01
C LYS A 68 2.83 -3.47 31.02
N GLU A 69 3.52 -4.52 30.63
CA GLU A 69 4.67 -4.44 29.72
C GLU A 69 4.20 -4.22 28.29
N GLU A 70 3.21 -4.97 27.84
CA GLU A 70 2.64 -4.84 26.51
C GLU A 70 1.99 -3.46 26.28
N ALA A 71 1.46 -2.86 27.34
CA ALA A 71 0.88 -1.52 27.29
C ALA A 71 1.88 -0.42 26.95
N LEU A 72 3.18 -0.64 27.16
CA LEU A 72 4.22 0.35 26.87
C LEU A 72 4.51 0.47 25.38
N GLY A 73 4.36 -0.64 24.62
CA GLY A 73 4.84 -0.72 23.25
C GLY A 73 6.36 -0.50 23.15
N HIS A 74 6.83 -0.22 21.95
CA HIS A 74 8.26 0.01 21.68
C HIS A 74 8.62 1.46 21.38
N ASN A 75 7.65 2.36 21.35
CA ASN A 75 7.82 3.76 20.88
C ASN A 75 8.59 3.79 19.54
N ALA A 76 8.18 2.93 18.61
CA ALA A 76 8.87 2.75 17.34
C ALA A 76 8.43 3.82 16.34
N ILE A 77 9.38 4.33 15.58
CA ILE A 77 9.14 5.33 14.52
C ILE A 77 8.95 4.69 13.13
N ALA A 78 9.32 3.43 13.00
CA ALA A 78 9.07 2.59 11.84
C ALA A 78 9.03 1.13 12.26
N ALA A 79 8.34 0.30 11.50
CA ALA A 79 8.19 -1.13 11.76
C ALA A 79 8.04 -1.92 10.45
N GLY A 80 7.94 -3.25 10.56
CA GLY A 80 7.66 -4.12 9.42
C GLY A 80 7.42 -5.56 9.87
N PHE A 81 6.71 -6.33 9.05
CA PHE A 81 6.54 -7.77 9.25
C PHE A 81 7.69 -8.53 8.64
N GLN A 82 8.47 -9.23 9.46
CA GLN A 82 9.60 -10.00 8.98
C GLN A 82 9.16 -11.35 8.39
N GLY A 83 9.80 -11.73 7.28
CA GLY A 83 9.71 -13.09 6.77
C GLY A 83 8.33 -13.45 6.25
N GLN A 84 7.84 -12.72 5.28
CA GLN A 84 6.53 -12.86 4.70
C GLN A 84 6.14 -14.32 4.40
N ARG A 85 7.06 -15.17 3.96
CA ARG A 85 6.75 -16.59 3.67
C ARG A 85 6.74 -17.52 4.85
N GLN A 86 7.39 -17.20 5.96
CA GLN A 86 7.47 -18.12 7.09
C GLN A 86 6.12 -18.28 7.82
N TRP A 87 5.32 -17.22 7.88
CA TRP A 87 4.02 -17.25 8.54
C TRP A 87 2.83 -17.18 7.56
N THR A 88 2.97 -16.52 6.42
CA THR A 88 1.90 -16.43 5.40
C THR A 88 1.61 -17.74 4.67
N ASP A 89 2.45 -18.75 4.84
CA ASP A 89 2.14 -20.11 4.42
C ASP A 89 1.06 -20.76 5.33
N PHE A 90 0.89 -20.27 6.56
CA PHE A 90 -0.01 -20.85 7.57
C PHE A 90 -1.09 -19.88 8.03
N TYR A 91 -0.83 -18.58 8.04
CA TYR A 91 -1.70 -17.54 8.55
C TYR A 91 -2.00 -16.49 7.47
N PRO A 92 -3.12 -15.74 7.62
CA PRO A 92 -3.43 -14.62 6.73
C PRO A 92 -2.26 -13.63 6.60
N ASN A 93 -2.11 -13.03 5.41
CA ASN A 93 -1.03 -12.09 5.11
C ASN A 93 -1.14 -10.78 5.90
N GLY A 94 -0.07 -9.96 5.82
CA GLY A 94 0.02 -8.67 6.49
C GLY A 94 -0.56 -7.48 5.72
N ASP A 95 -1.00 -7.69 4.49
CA ASP A 95 -1.35 -6.61 3.55
C ASP A 95 -2.35 -5.61 4.12
N TYR A 96 -3.44 -6.10 4.73
CA TYR A 96 -4.43 -5.24 5.37
C TYR A 96 -3.81 -4.40 6.50
N SER A 97 -2.99 -5.02 7.34
CA SER A 97 -2.35 -4.33 8.48
C SER A 97 -1.38 -3.26 8.00
N GLU A 98 -0.54 -3.57 7.03
CA GLU A 98 0.42 -2.63 6.46
C GLU A 98 -0.28 -1.51 5.71
N ALA A 99 -1.30 -1.82 4.90
CA ALA A 99 -2.09 -0.81 4.19
C ALA A 99 -2.75 0.17 5.17
N LEU A 100 -3.46 -0.32 6.21
CA LEU A 100 -4.16 0.55 7.16
C LEU A 100 -3.21 1.32 8.06
N LEU A 101 -2.12 0.72 8.53
CA LEU A 101 -1.16 1.44 9.37
C LEU A 101 -0.44 2.54 8.60
N ASN A 102 -0.09 2.32 7.34
CA ASN A 102 0.49 3.34 6.46
C ASN A 102 -0.53 4.41 5.99
N THR A 103 -1.82 4.21 6.21
CA THR A 103 -2.88 5.13 5.80
C THR A 103 -3.13 6.21 6.86
N SER A 104 -3.50 7.41 6.44
CA SER A 104 -3.79 8.55 7.30
C SER A 104 -5.17 8.52 7.98
N PHE A 105 -5.83 7.38 7.98
CA PHE A 105 -7.13 7.18 8.64
C PHE A 105 -7.40 5.70 8.94
N ASP A 106 -8.23 5.46 9.94
CA ASP A 106 -8.72 4.13 10.32
C ASP A 106 -10.09 4.22 11.03
N TRP A 107 -10.46 3.21 11.79
CA TRP A 107 -11.69 3.16 12.59
C TRP A 107 -11.78 4.23 13.69
N ASN A 108 -10.69 4.93 13.99
CA ASN A 108 -10.66 6.07 14.91
C ASN A 108 -10.78 7.43 14.19
N GLY A 109 -10.89 7.42 12.86
CA GLY A 109 -10.95 8.61 12.02
C GLY A 109 -9.60 8.96 11.41
N ILE A 110 -9.45 10.23 11.03
CA ILE A 110 -8.22 10.75 10.40
C ILE A 110 -7.13 10.91 11.46
N ARG A 111 -5.94 10.44 11.15
CA ARG A 111 -4.76 10.45 12.03
C ARG A 111 -3.46 10.50 11.24
N GLU A 112 -2.37 10.76 11.92
CA GLU A 112 -1.03 10.57 11.35
C GLU A 112 -0.80 9.10 10.95
N ALA A 113 -0.22 8.89 9.76
CA ALA A 113 0.12 7.56 9.29
C ALA A 113 1.34 7.00 10.05
N TYR A 114 1.34 5.70 10.29
CA TYR A 114 2.56 5.01 10.72
C TYR A 114 3.47 4.76 9.52
N VAL A 115 4.70 4.31 9.78
CA VAL A 115 5.64 3.84 8.76
C VAL A 115 5.85 2.34 8.96
N VAL A 116 5.25 1.56 8.08
CA VAL A 116 5.36 0.10 8.11
C VAL A 116 5.86 -0.39 6.74
N ALA A 117 7.08 -0.91 6.73
CA ALA A 117 7.72 -1.41 5.52
C ALA A 117 7.32 -2.86 5.26
N THR A 118 6.84 -3.15 4.06
CA THR A 118 6.54 -4.52 3.62
C THR A 118 7.80 -5.40 3.70
N GLU A 119 7.62 -6.66 4.11
CA GLU A 119 8.69 -7.65 4.30
C GLU A 119 9.80 -7.21 5.28
N ASN A 120 9.56 -6.15 6.05
CA ASN A 120 10.55 -5.51 6.92
C ASN A 120 11.78 -5.02 6.13
N ASP A 121 11.57 -4.52 4.90
CA ASP A 121 12.64 -3.89 4.12
C ASP A 121 13.12 -2.61 4.79
N ALA A 122 14.23 -2.72 5.53
CA ALA A 122 14.75 -1.63 6.34
C ALA A 122 15.20 -0.43 5.49
N CYS A 123 15.72 -0.64 4.30
CA CYS A 123 16.14 0.46 3.42
C CYS A 123 14.94 1.27 2.93
N ASN A 124 13.88 0.61 2.50
CA ASN A 124 12.64 1.27 2.13
C ASN A 124 11.93 1.89 3.35
N GLY A 125 11.93 1.21 4.49
CA GLY A 125 11.39 1.75 5.74
C GLY A 125 12.06 3.06 6.16
N VAL A 126 13.38 3.17 6.02
CA VAL A 126 14.13 4.42 6.29
C VAL A 126 13.80 5.49 5.25
N ALA A 127 13.67 5.13 3.96
CA ALA A 127 13.26 6.08 2.92
C ALA A 127 11.83 6.60 3.16
N MET A 128 10.89 5.74 3.53
CA MET A 128 9.52 6.11 3.93
C MET A 128 9.54 7.03 5.15
N LEU A 129 10.34 6.71 6.18
CA LEU A 129 10.47 7.56 7.38
C LEU A 129 10.97 8.96 7.02
N PHE A 130 11.97 9.08 6.17
CA PHE A 130 12.45 10.39 5.71
C PHE A 130 11.35 11.15 4.94
N GLY A 131 10.67 10.48 4.01
CA GLY A 131 9.55 11.07 3.29
C GLY A 131 8.45 11.55 4.24
N HIS A 132 8.08 10.73 5.22
CA HIS A 132 7.07 11.07 6.23
C HIS A 132 7.49 12.29 7.08
N LEU A 133 8.70 12.28 7.65
CA LEU A 133 9.21 13.36 8.50
C LEU A 133 9.38 14.69 7.75
N LEU A 134 9.71 14.66 6.45
CA LEU A 134 9.87 15.86 5.64
C LEU A 134 8.54 16.44 5.16
N THR A 135 7.52 15.61 4.95
CA THR A 135 6.28 16.02 4.29
C THR A 135 5.04 15.91 5.17
N ASN A 136 5.13 15.22 6.31
CA ASN A 136 4.00 14.86 7.18
C ASN A 136 2.87 14.12 6.43
N ARG A 137 3.21 13.37 5.37
CA ARG A 137 2.26 12.63 4.55
C ARG A 137 2.45 11.14 4.75
N ALA A 138 1.39 10.39 4.50
CA ALA A 138 1.50 8.95 4.31
C ALA A 138 2.48 8.63 3.17
N GLN A 139 3.11 7.47 3.22
CA GLN A 139 4.11 7.06 2.25
C GLN A 139 3.64 5.82 1.49
N ILE A 140 3.82 5.81 0.18
CA ILE A 140 3.56 4.65 -0.66
C ILE A 140 4.81 3.76 -0.61
N PHE A 141 4.66 2.51 -0.12
CA PHE A 141 5.65 1.48 -0.36
C PHE A 141 5.35 0.84 -1.72
N SER A 142 6.33 0.78 -2.60
CA SER A 142 6.19 0.12 -3.91
C SER A 142 7.49 -0.48 -4.38
N ASP A 143 7.37 -1.62 -5.04
CA ASP A 143 8.43 -2.16 -5.87
C ASP A 143 8.44 -1.47 -7.23
N VAL A 144 9.62 -1.17 -7.76
CA VAL A 144 9.80 -0.88 -9.18
C VAL A 144 9.74 -2.21 -9.93
N ARG A 145 8.55 -2.59 -10.39
CA ARG A 145 8.32 -3.91 -10.98
C ARG A 145 8.92 -4.03 -12.37
N THR A 146 8.72 -3.02 -13.22
CA THR A 146 9.29 -2.98 -14.55
C THR A 146 9.16 -1.60 -15.19
N TYR A 147 10.01 -1.33 -16.15
CA TYR A 147 9.83 -0.29 -17.15
C TYR A 147 9.16 -0.88 -18.40
N TRP A 148 8.02 -0.31 -18.76
CA TRP A 148 7.32 -0.59 -19.99
C TRP A 148 7.71 0.43 -21.07
N SER A 149 8.61 0.02 -21.98
CA SER A 149 8.92 0.87 -23.14
C SER A 149 7.72 0.97 -24.09
N PRO A 150 7.62 2.05 -24.90
CA PRO A 150 6.53 2.20 -25.87
C PRO A 150 6.41 0.98 -26.81
N GLU A 151 7.55 0.44 -27.24
CA GLU A 151 7.60 -0.73 -28.12
C GLU A 151 7.09 -2.01 -27.42
N ALA A 152 7.39 -2.16 -26.14
CA ALA A 152 6.91 -3.29 -25.35
C ALA A 152 5.40 -3.21 -25.13
N VAL A 153 4.88 -2.02 -24.82
CA VAL A 153 3.43 -1.79 -24.69
C VAL A 153 2.73 -2.07 -26.01
N LYS A 154 3.20 -1.51 -27.11
CA LYS A 154 2.63 -1.74 -28.44
C LYS A 154 2.63 -3.23 -28.84
N ARG A 155 3.73 -3.94 -28.57
CA ARG A 155 3.85 -5.39 -28.83
C ARG A 155 2.83 -6.20 -28.03
N VAL A 156 2.58 -5.82 -26.78
CA VAL A 156 1.72 -6.59 -25.86
C VAL A 156 0.25 -6.25 -26.04
N THR A 157 -0.07 -4.97 -26.29
CA THR A 157 -1.44 -4.47 -26.24
C THR A 157 -1.98 -4.06 -27.62
N GLY A 158 -1.11 -3.90 -28.61
CA GLY A 158 -1.45 -3.33 -29.92
C GLY A 158 -1.67 -1.82 -29.92
N LYS A 159 -1.57 -1.16 -28.77
CA LYS A 159 -1.83 0.28 -28.60
C LYS A 159 -0.54 1.05 -28.28
N GLU A 160 -0.57 2.34 -28.52
CA GLU A 160 0.54 3.26 -28.22
C GLU A 160 0.26 4.05 -26.95
N LEU A 161 1.32 4.32 -26.18
CA LEU A 161 1.27 5.28 -25.09
C LEU A 161 1.28 6.70 -25.63
N THR A 162 0.60 7.62 -24.97
CA THR A 162 0.47 9.03 -25.37
C THR A 162 0.72 10.00 -24.22
N GLY A 163 0.83 11.29 -24.51
CA GLY A 163 1.01 12.34 -23.50
C GLY A 163 2.29 12.18 -22.71
N LEU A 164 2.24 12.32 -21.41
CA LEU A 164 3.40 12.16 -20.51
C LEU A 164 3.98 10.73 -20.56
N ALA A 165 3.16 9.74 -20.89
CA ALA A 165 3.57 8.33 -20.99
C ALA A 165 4.20 7.96 -22.34
N ALA A 166 4.30 8.90 -23.31
CA ALA A 166 4.72 8.60 -24.70
C ALA A 166 6.09 7.90 -24.80
N ASN A 167 6.99 8.16 -23.87
CA ASN A 167 8.33 7.53 -23.83
C ASN A 167 8.41 6.30 -22.91
N GLY A 168 7.28 5.85 -22.36
CA GLY A 168 7.18 4.69 -21.51
C GLY A 168 6.57 5.01 -20.16
N ILE A 169 6.43 3.99 -19.33
CA ILE A 169 5.91 4.06 -17.96
C ILE A 169 6.67 3.12 -17.04
N ILE A 170 6.83 3.52 -15.80
CA ILE A 170 7.33 2.65 -14.74
C ILE A 170 6.15 2.07 -13.97
N HIS A 171 6.12 0.76 -13.82
CA HIS A 171 5.13 0.06 -13.04
C HIS A 171 5.58 -0.05 -11.60
N LEU A 172 4.90 0.69 -10.73
CA LEU A 172 5.04 0.62 -9.29
C LEU A 172 3.91 -0.23 -8.73
N ILE A 173 4.25 -1.30 -8.01
CA ILE A 173 3.30 -2.27 -7.47
C ILE A 173 3.82 -2.82 -6.14
N ASN A 174 2.93 -3.14 -5.22
CA ASN A 174 3.23 -3.86 -3.99
C ASN A 174 2.12 -4.90 -3.72
N SER A 175 2.33 -5.79 -2.77
CA SER A 175 1.47 -6.94 -2.48
C SER A 175 0.08 -6.64 -1.90
N GLY A 176 -0.41 -5.41 -2.02
CA GLY A 176 -1.68 -4.96 -1.44
C GLY A 176 -1.53 -4.34 -0.05
N ALA A 177 -0.29 -4.01 0.30
CA ALA A 177 0.13 -3.47 1.60
C ALA A 177 0.37 -1.95 1.58
N THR A 178 0.00 -1.25 0.50
CA THR A 178 0.30 0.17 0.37
C THR A 178 -0.80 1.07 0.93
N THR A 179 -0.45 2.29 1.31
CA THR A 179 -1.38 3.28 1.87
C THR A 179 -2.55 3.60 0.93
N LEU A 180 -3.77 3.71 1.48
CA LEU A 180 -4.96 4.10 0.71
C LEU A 180 -4.96 5.58 0.30
N ASP A 181 -4.13 6.42 0.92
CA ASP A 181 -3.86 7.79 0.46
C ASP A 181 -3.33 7.80 -0.97
N GLY A 182 -2.60 6.75 -1.38
CA GLY A 182 -2.05 6.55 -2.71
C GLY A 182 -3.08 6.37 -3.83
N THR A 183 -4.38 6.23 -3.51
CA THR A 183 -5.47 6.22 -4.49
C THR A 183 -5.58 7.51 -5.30
N GLY A 184 -5.01 8.64 -4.80
CA GLY A 184 -5.10 9.96 -5.42
C GLY A 184 -6.50 10.58 -5.34
N GLN A 185 -7.31 10.22 -4.33
CA GLN A 185 -8.66 10.77 -4.13
C GLN A 185 -8.68 12.06 -3.32
N GLN A 186 -7.58 12.39 -2.66
CA GLN A 186 -7.39 13.69 -2.01
C GLN A 186 -7.02 14.73 -3.07
N THR A 187 -7.44 15.98 -2.88
CA THR A 187 -7.21 17.04 -3.88
C THR A 187 -6.69 18.31 -3.25
N ASN A 188 -5.84 19.03 -3.99
CA ASN A 188 -5.42 20.38 -3.65
C ASN A 188 -6.55 21.42 -3.92
N ALA A 189 -6.27 22.70 -3.68
CA ALA A 189 -7.22 23.78 -3.91
C ALA A 189 -7.64 23.95 -5.40
N GLN A 190 -6.86 23.42 -6.33
CA GLN A 190 -7.15 23.42 -7.76
C GLN A 190 -7.94 22.18 -8.21
N GLY A 191 -8.21 21.24 -7.30
CA GLY A 191 -8.88 19.98 -7.59
C GLY A 191 -7.97 18.91 -8.17
N GLU A 192 -6.65 19.11 -8.15
CA GLU A 192 -5.69 18.16 -8.67
C GLU A 192 -5.36 17.08 -7.61
N PRO A 193 -5.12 15.81 -8.00
CA PRO A 193 -4.80 14.73 -7.09
C PRO A 193 -3.50 15.01 -6.33
N VAL A 194 -3.53 14.83 -5.02
CA VAL A 194 -2.34 14.92 -4.15
C VAL A 194 -2.50 13.97 -2.96
N MET A 195 -1.41 13.67 -2.28
CA MET A 195 -1.44 13.12 -0.92
C MET A 195 -1.25 14.27 0.06
N LYS A 196 -2.18 14.43 1.02
CA LYS A 196 -2.18 15.52 2.00
C LYS A 196 -1.56 15.10 3.33
N PRO A 197 -1.03 16.07 4.12
CA PRO A 197 -0.87 15.86 5.56
C PRO A 197 -2.22 15.52 6.20
N HIS A 198 -2.22 14.63 7.20
CA HIS A 198 -3.47 14.10 7.77
C HIS A 198 -4.46 15.19 8.24
N TRP A 199 -3.97 16.31 8.79
CA TRP A 199 -4.82 17.41 9.26
C TRP A 199 -5.48 18.23 8.14
N GLU A 200 -5.12 18.02 6.88
CA GLU A 200 -5.75 18.64 5.72
C GLU A 200 -6.74 17.72 5.00
N ILE A 201 -6.82 16.45 5.40
CA ILE A 201 -7.72 15.46 4.82
C ILE A 201 -9.12 15.67 5.40
N SER A 202 -10.13 15.75 4.55
CA SER A 202 -11.53 15.75 4.94
C SER A 202 -12.12 14.34 5.05
N GLU A 203 -13.19 14.19 5.84
CA GLU A 203 -13.93 12.92 5.91
C GLU A 203 -14.42 12.46 4.52
N ALA A 204 -14.85 13.40 3.66
CA ALA A 204 -15.29 13.08 2.31
C ALA A 204 -14.14 12.55 1.43
N GLU A 205 -12.90 13.02 1.61
CA GLU A 205 -11.73 12.48 0.92
C GLU A 205 -11.33 11.11 1.46
N MET A 206 -11.40 10.91 2.78
CA MET A 206 -11.23 9.61 3.41
C MET A 206 -12.22 8.58 2.81
N GLU A 207 -13.51 8.92 2.75
CA GLU A 207 -14.53 8.03 2.18
C GLU A 207 -14.24 7.71 0.71
N LYS A 208 -13.83 8.68 -0.10
CA LYS A 208 -13.43 8.46 -1.49
C LYS A 208 -12.23 7.53 -1.63
N CYS A 209 -11.21 7.63 -0.75
CA CYS A 209 -10.09 6.70 -0.74
C CYS A 209 -10.56 5.26 -0.45
N LEU A 210 -11.47 5.09 0.51
CA LEU A 210 -12.06 3.81 0.88
C LEU A 210 -12.92 3.24 -0.25
N GLU A 211 -13.74 4.07 -0.90
CA GLU A 211 -14.57 3.66 -2.05
C GLU A 211 -13.73 3.26 -3.27
N ALA A 212 -12.59 3.91 -3.48
CA ALA A 212 -11.68 3.60 -4.57
C ALA A 212 -10.85 2.34 -4.35
N THR A 213 -10.89 1.76 -3.13
CA THR A 213 -10.11 0.58 -2.76
C THR A 213 -11.00 -0.67 -2.80
N THR A 214 -10.57 -1.67 -3.56
CA THR A 214 -11.15 -3.02 -3.56
C THR A 214 -10.28 -3.94 -2.71
N TRP A 215 -10.89 -4.81 -1.93
CA TRP A 215 -10.20 -5.79 -1.10
C TRP A 215 -10.35 -7.18 -1.72
N TYR A 216 -9.28 -7.70 -2.29
CA TYR A 216 -9.30 -9.03 -2.90
C TYR A 216 -8.86 -10.10 -1.92
N PRO A 217 -9.51 -11.27 -1.91
CA PRO A 217 -8.94 -12.46 -1.29
C PRO A 217 -7.53 -12.68 -1.84
N ALA A 218 -6.55 -12.81 -0.95
CA ALA A 218 -5.15 -12.91 -1.31
C ALA A 218 -4.89 -14.09 -2.26
N ASN A 219 -3.95 -13.91 -3.18
CA ASN A 219 -3.52 -14.96 -4.10
C ASN A 219 -2.84 -16.10 -3.31
N ARG A 220 -3.48 -17.26 -3.22
CA ARG A 220 -3.02 -18.41 -2.42
C ARG A 220 -1.91 -19.23 -3.08
N ASP A 221 -1.49 -18.88 -4.27
CA ASP A 221 -0.22 -19.36 -4.83
C ASP A 221 0.97 -18.66 -4.18
N TYR A 222 0.76 -17.43 -3.73
CA TYR A 222 1.76 -16.61 -3.05
C TYR A 222 1.54 -16.59 -1.52
N PHE A 223 0.33 -16.32 -1.06
CA PHE A 223 -0.07 -16.29 0.37
C PHE A 223 -0.94 -17.50 0.71
N ARG A 224 -0.35 -18.64 0.99
CA ARG A 224 -1.09 -19.91 1.23
C ARG A 224 -2.06 -19.83 2.40
N GLY A 225 -1.72 -19.07 3.44
CA GLY A 225 -2.58 -18.83 4.60
C GLY A 225 -3.84 -18.01 4.30
N GLY A 226 -3.85 -17.25 3.21
CA GLY A 226 -4.96 -16.40 2.79
C GLY A 226 -4.81 -14.96 3.27
N GLY A 227 -5.90 -14.31 3.66
CA GLY A 227 -6.01 -12.91 4.01
C GLY A 227 -6.60 -12.08 2.88
N PHE A 228 -6.41 -10.77 2.95
CA PHE A 228 -6.93 -9.83 1.95
C PHE A 228 -5.87 -8.81 1.57
N SER A 229 -5.82 -8.48 0.29
CA SER A 229 -4.93 -7.48 -0.30
C SER A 229 -5.75 -6.28 -0.77
N SER A 230 -5.29 -5.06 -0.48
CA SER A 230 -5.88 -3.86 -1.06
C SER A 230 -5.52 -3.78 -2.55
N ASN A 231 -6.43 -3.23 -3.34
CA ASN A 231 -6.19 -2.97 -4.75
C ASN A 231 -6.82 -1.63 -5.14
N PHE A 232 -6.09 -0.84 -5.86
CA PHE A 232 -6.54 0.37 -6.54
C PHE A 232 -5.58 0.73 -7.67
N LEU A 233 -6.04 1.57 -8.58
CA LEU A 233 -5.20 2.27 -9.53
C LEU A 233 -5.06 3.72 -9.08
N SER A 234 -3.84 4.18 -8.83
CA SER A 234 -3.59 5.58 -8.49
C SER A 234 -4.06 6.51 -9.62
N LYS A 235 -4.78 7.59 -9.26
CA LYS A 235 -5.14 8.61 -10.25
C LYS A 235 -3.91 9.24 -10.88
N GLY A 236 -4.02 9.55 -12.16
CA GLY A 236 -2.99 10.30 -12.87
C GLY A 236 -2.97 11.78 -12.47
N GLY A 237 -1.80 12.40 -12.64
CA GLY A 237 -1.58 13.82 -12.35
C GLY A 237 -1.12 14.11 -10.92
N MET A 238 -0.98 13.10 -10.06
CA MET A 238 -0.47 13.28 -8.71
C MET A 238 1.06 13.48 -8.76
N PRO A 239 1.60 14.58 -8.21
CA PRO A 239 3.05 14.75 -8.08
C PRO A 239 3.58 13.78 -7.04
N VAL A 240 4.61 13.04 -7.38
CA VAL A 240 5.25 12.05 -6.51
C VAL A 240 6.77 12.13 -6.58
N THR A 241 7.41 11.79 -5.47
CA THR A 241 8.87 11.67 -5.40
C THR A 241 9.20 10.24 -5.01
N MET A 242 9.79 9.49 -5.94
CA MET A 242 10.35 8.17 -5.63
C MET A 242 11.65 8.35 -4.87
N THR A 243 11.82 7.57 -3.81
CA THR A 243 13.04 7.53 -3.02
C THR A 243 13.48 6.10 -2.78
N ARG A 244 14.78 5.86 -2.86
CA ARG A 244 15.39 4.58 -2.52
C ARG A 244 16.68 4.78 -1.78
N LEU A 245 16.82 4.12 -0.64
CA LEU A 245 18.08 4.08 0.10
C LEU A 245 18.90 2.86 -0.37
N ASN A 246 20.07 3.14 -0.93
CA ASN A 246 21.02 2.12 -1.38
C ASN A 246 22.22 2.08 -0.46
N LEU A 247 22.68 0.89 -0.11
CA LEU A 247 23.94 0.68 0.61
C LEU A 247 25.03 0.36 -0.42
N VAL A 248 25.80 1.39 -0.80
CA VAL A 248 26.82 1.29 -1.85
C VAL A 248 28.17 0.95 -1.23
N LYS A 249 28.78 -0.15 -1.67
CA LYS A 249 30.10 -0.59 -1.18
C LYS A 249 31.15 0.50 -1.40
N GLY A 250 31.80 0.91 -0.33
CA GLY A 250 32.85 1.94 -0.34
C GLY A 250 32.37 3.38 -0.29
N LEU A 251 31.06 3.62 -0.42
CA LEU A 251 30.45 4.95 -0.30
C LEU A 251 29.55 5.08 0.93
N GLY A 252 28.86 3.98 1.30
CA GLY A 252 27.89 3.96 2.39
C GLY A 252 26.46 4.15 1.90
N PRO A 253 25.55 4.65 2.74
CA PRO A 253 24.16 4.87 2.36
C PRO A 253 24.04 6.05 1.38
N VAL A 254 23.32 5.82 0.29
CA VAL A 254 23.01 6.81 -0.75
C VAL A 254 21.49 6.85 -0.94
N LEU A 255 20.89 8.02 -0.80
CA LEU A 255 19.49 8.25 -1.10
C LEU A 255 19.35 8.66 -2.57
N GLN A 256 18.78 7.78 -3.38
CA GLN A 256 18.37 8.08 -4.74
C GLN A 256 16.99 8.74 -4.72
N ILE A 257 16.81 9.80 -5.48
CA ILE A 257 15.56 10.58 -5.53
C ILE A 257 15.18 10.83 -6.99
N ALA A 258 13.94 10.55 -7.34
CA ALA A 258 13.37 10.83 -8.66
C ALA A 258 12.00 11.49 -8.53
N GLU A 259 11.87 12.73 -9.03
CA GLU A 259 10.59 13.43 -9.10
C GLU A 259 9.81 13.03 -10.36
N GLY A 260 8.50 12.99 -10.25
CA GLY A 260 7.63 12.69 -11.39
C GLY A 260 6.16 12.81 -11.06
N TRP A 261 5.36 12.17 -11.89
CA TRP A 261 3.91 12.15 -11.76
C TRP A 261 3.36 10.74 -11.91
N THR A 262 2.25 10.49 -11.24
CA THR A 262 1.38 9.40 -11.65
C THR A 262 0.72 9.73 -12.99
N VAL A 263 0.45 8.74 -13.81
CA VAL A 263 -0.23 8.92 -15.10
C VAL A 263 -1.38 7.95 -15.24
N GLU A 264 -2.42 8.41 -15.94
CA GLU A 264 -3.45 7.52 -16.44
C GLU A 264 -3.06 7.04 -17.84
N ILE A 265 -3.33 5.78 -18.11
CA ILE A 265 -3.18 5.17 -19.42
C ILE A 265 -4.52 4.60 -19.88
N ASP A 266 -4.62 4.29 -21.16
CA ASP A 266 -5.84 3.64 -21.71
C ASP A 266 -6.26 2.46 -20.82
N PRO A 267 -7.53 2.37 -20.39
CA PRO A 267 -8.00 1.32 -19.47
C PRO A 267 -7.77 -0.12 -19.98
N GLU A 268 -7.80 -0.32 -21.30
CA GLU A 268 -7.53 -1.64 -21.88
C GLU A 268 -6.03 -1.96 -21.84
N VAL A 269 -5.18 -0.94 -22.04
CA VAL A 269 -3.71 -1.08 -21.85
C VAL A 269 -3.41 -1.42 -20.41
N HIS A 270 -3.97 -0.65 -19.46
CA HIS A 270 -3.83 -0.94 -18.03
C HIS A 270 -4.20 -2.40 -17.73
N LYS A 271 -5.39 -2.82 -18.12
CA LYS A 271 -5.87 -4.18 -17.86
C LYS A 271 -4.92 -5.26 -18.38
N LEU A 272 -4.44 -5.12 -19.63
CA LEU A 272 -3.55 -6.10 -20.25
C LEU A 272 -2.15 -6.15 -19.60
N LEU A 273 -1.67 -5.02 -19.10
CA LEU A 273 -0.38 -4.95 -18.39
C LEU A 273 -0.49 -5.46 -16.95
N ASP A 274 -1.58 -5.09 -16.26
CA ASP A 274 -1.86 -5.49 -14.88
C ASP A 274 -2.08 -7.01 -14.76
N GLU A 275 -2.78 -7.62 -15.72
CA GLU A 275 -2.97 -9.08 -15.79
C GLU A 275 -1.67 -9.89 -15.94
N ARG A 276 -0.55 -9.24 -16.26
CA ARG A 276 0.77 -9.88 -16.33
C ARG A 276 1.51 -9.90 -15.00
N THR A 277 0.98 -9.25 -14.00
CA THR A 277 1.47 -9.25 -12.62
C THR A 277 0.44 -9.94 -11.73
N ASP A 278 0.15 -9.40 -10.57
CA ASP A 278 -0.94 -9.86 -9.73
C ASP A 278 -2.06 -8.81 -9.70
N ARG A 279 -3.18 -9.12 -10.36
CA ARG A 279 -4.35 -8.24 -10.46
C ARG A 279 -5.06 -7.96 -9.14
N THR A 280 -4.62 -8.56 -8.05
CA THR A 280 -5.15 -8.30 -6.71
C THR A 280 -4.37 -7.21 -5.97
N TRP A 281 -3.29 -6.69 -6.57
CA TRP A 281 -2.40 -5.71 -5.95
C TRP A 281 -2.59 -4.31 -6.53
N PRO A 282 -2.33 -3.25 -5.76
CA PRO A 282 -2.49 -1.88 -6.24
C PRO A 282 -1.41 -1.51 -7.24
N THR A 283 -1.77 -0.70 -8.22
CA THR A 283 -0.89 -0.24 -9.28
C THR A 283 -0.80 1.28 -9.31
N THR A 284 0.44 1.77 -9.43
CA THR A 284 0.74 3.17 -9.75
C THR A 284 1.58 3.21 -11.02
N TRP A 285 1.09 3.89 -12.05
CA TRP A 285 1.86 4.19 -13.25
C TRP A 285 2.62 5.49 -13.03
N PHE A 286 3.95 5.44 -13.13
CA PHE A 286 4.84 6.55 -12.86
C PHE A 286 5.60 6.96 -14.11
N VAL A 287 5.78 8.28 -14.29
CA VAL A 287 6.69 8.86 -15.27
C VAL A 287 7.62 9.85 -14.58
N PRO A 288 8.93 9.84 -14.87
CA PRO A 288 9.86 10.82 -14.34
C PRO A 288 9.58 12.22 -14.88
N ARG A 289 10.00 13.25 -14.17
CA ARG A 289 9.69 14.65 -14.45
C ARG A 289 10.05 15.09 -15.87
N LEU A 290 11.20 14.65 -16.39
CA LEU A 290 11.64 15.00 -17.73
C LEU A 290 10.89 14.22 -18.82
N CYS A 291 10.33 13.06 -18.49
CA CYS A 291 9.57 12.20 -19.41
C CYS A 291 10.31 11.83 -20.69
N ASP A 292 11.63 11.91 -20.73
CA ASP A 292 12.45 11.45 -21.84
C ASP A 292 13.08 10.08 -21.58
N LYS A 293 13.60 9.44 -22.63
CA LYS A 293 14.17 8.10 -22.52
C LYS A 293 15.35 8.03 -21.52
N PRO A 294 16.32 8.95 -21.52
CA PRO A 294 17.38 8.95 -20.51
C PRO A 294 16.86 9.01 -19.08
N ALA A 295 15.84 9.83 -18.79
CA ALA A 295 15.26 9.93 -17.46
C ALA A 295 14.63 8.60 -16.99
N PHE A 296 13.98 7.85 -17.90
CA PHE A 296 13.48 6.52 -17.60
C PHE A 296 14.59 5.52 -17.31
N GLU A 297 15.67 5.55 -18.10
CA GLU A 297 16.84 4.70 -17.90
C GLU A 297 17.52 4.97 -16.55
N ASP A 298 17.68 6.25 -16.17
CA ASP A 298 18.28 6.66 -14.92
C ASP A 298 17.46 6.26 -13.69
N VAL A 299 16.13 6.33 -13.78
CA VAL A 299 15.23 5.96 -12.67
C VAL A 299 15.10 4.45 -12.51
N TYR A 300 15.15 3.71 -13.62
CA TYR A 300 14.96 2.26 -13.61
C TYR A 300 16.24 1.49 -13.25
N SER A 301 17.40 1.98 -13.62
CA SER A 301 18.70 1.32 -13.39
C SER A 301 19.26 1.60 -11.99
#